data_6381c9aa858193d65fe9f4f1f83928fa
#
_entry.id   6381c9aa858193d65fe9f4f1f83928fa
#
_cell.length_a   1.000
_cell.length_b   1.000
_cell.length_c   1.000
_cell.angle_alpha   90.00
_cell.angle_beta   90.00
_cell.angle_gamma   90.00
#
_symmetry.space_group_name_H-M   'P 1'
#
loop_
_entity.id
_entity.type
_entity.pdbx_description
1 polymer ?
#
loop_
_entity_poly.entity_id
_entity_poly.type
_entity_poly.pdbx_seq_one_letter_code
_entity_poly.pdbx_strand_id
1 'polypeptide(L)'
;MQMKQIPFYFTMLTLLLIWSCDNKQQSVSIGNLIVGKWKIVEYEGVCVNALDTLSFYKNGKADCPPETGEFTYHLIKPDSLMIYNKGFGEQHFKILKLSNDSLIKRIRRQRIYADSIDEPVNGEIEKYIRVITE
;
A
#
# COMPACT_ATOMS: atom_id res chain seq x y z
N MET A 1 39.55 -58.39 11.18
CA MET A 1 39.61 -57.26 10.21
C MET A 1 38.39 -56.40 10.45
N GLN A 2 38.54 -55.35 11.25
CA GLN A 2 37.42 -54.45 11.56
C GLN A 2 37.33 -53.37 10.47
N MET A 3 36.26 -53.47 9.69
CA MET A 3 35.92 -52.36 8.77
C MET A 3 35.39 -51.19 9.57
N LYS A 4 36.13 -50.08 9.56
CA LYS A 4 35.72 -48.79 10.13
C LYS A 4 34.52 -48.27 9.34
N GLN A 5 33.35 -48.37 9.89
CA GLN A 5 32.18 -47.64 9.42
C GLN A 5 32.17 -46.24 10.03
N ILE A 6 32.80 -45.30 9.38
CA ILE A 6 32.65 -43.89 9.55
C ILE A 6 33.07 -43.31 8.16
N PRO A 7 32.32 -42.52 7.47
CA PRO A 7 31.56 -41.34 7.91
C PRO A 7 30.33 -41.03 7.02
N PHE A 8 29.33 -41.83 7.04
CA PHE A 8 28.12 -41.50 6.24
C PHE A 8 27.23 -40.47 6.93
N TYR A 9 27.32 -40.35 8.23
CA TYR A 9 26.55 -39.37 8.99
C TYR A 9 27.12 -37.96 8.96
N PHE A 10 28.40 -37.79 8.69
CA PHE A 10 29.03 -36.50 8.68
C PHE A 10 28.78 -35.74 7.38
N THR A 11 28.61 -36.42 6.27
CA THR A 11 28.28 -35.85 4.98
C THR A 11 26.81 -35.42 4.87
N MET A 12 25.90 -36.04 5.62
CA MET A 12 24.49 -35.70 5.61
C MET A 12 24.19 -34.46 6.46
N LEU A 13 25.00 -34.22 7.50
CA LEU A 13 24.85 -33.06 8.38
C LEU A 13 25.32 -31.76 7.72
N THR A 14 26.29 -31.83 6.81
CA THR A 14 26.80 -30.68 6.07
C THR A 14 25.88 -30.25 4.92
N LEU A 15 25.08 -31.16 4.37
CA LEU A 15 24.09 -30.78 3.33
C LEU A 15 22.87 -30.06 3.87
N LEU A 16 22.54 -30.20 5.15
CA LEU A 16 21.41 -29.50 5.78
C LEU A 16 21.72 -28.05 6.13
N LEU A 17 22.99 -27.64 6.13
CA LEU A 17 23.40 -26.28 6.46
C LEU A 17 23.40 -25.31 5.27
N ILE A 18 23.24 -25.82 4.05
CA ILE A 18 23.30 -24.97 2.84
C ILE A 18 21.89 -24.55 2.35
N TRP A 19 20.81 -25.03 2.97
CA TRP A 19 19.45 -24.64 2.62
C TRP A 19 18.84 -23.57 3.52
N SER A 20 19.64 -22.96 4.38
CA SER A 20 19.28 -21.68 4.99
C SER A 20 19.70 -20.55 4.05
N CYS A 21 19.20 -20.56 2.82
CA CYS A 21 19.09 -19.35 2.04
C CYS A 21 18.04 -18.50 2.75
N ASP A 22 18.50 -17.62 3.62
CA ASP A 22 17.77 -16.46 4.07
C ASP A 22 17.32 -15.68 2.82
N ASN A 23 16.17 -16.07 2.29
CA ASN A 23 15.35 -15.15 1.53
C ASN A 23 14.86 -14.10 2.52
N LYS A 24 15.76 -13.19 2.90
CA LYS A 24 15.38 -11.85 3.31
C LYS A 24 14.77 -11.19 2.08
N GLN A 25 13.56 -11.63 1.72
CA GLN A 25 12.64 -10.73 1.06
C GLN A 25 12.52 -9.56 2.03
N GLN A 26 13.24 -8.48 1.71
CA GLN A 26 12.99 -7.18 2.31
C GLN A 26 11.50 -6.92 2.08
N SER A 27 10.69 -7.21 3.09
CA SER A 27 9.29 -6.83 3.09
C SER A 27 9.29 -5.31 3.11
N VAL A 28 9.22 -4.72 1.93
CA VAL A 28 9.07 -3.29 1.80
C VAL A 28 7.78 -2.96 2.54
N SER A 29 7.91 -2.24 3.64
CA SER A 29 6.76 -1.87 4.45
C SER A 29 5.74 -1.17 3.54
N ILE A 30 4.48 -1.59 3.58
CA ILE A 30 3.37 -0.96 2.84
C ILE A 30 3.36 0.55 3.06
N GLY A 31 3.72 1.00 4.28
CA GLY A 31 3.88 2.41 4.60
C GLY A 31 4.91 3.13 3.73
N ASN A 32 5.98 2.45 3.31
CA ASN A 32 6.96 3.04 2.40
C ASN A 32 6.49 3.00 0.94
N LEU A 33 5.70 1.98 0.57
CA LEU A 33 5.17 1.86 -0.80
C LEU A 33 4.14 2.94 -1.12
N ILE A 34 3.31 3.35 -0.16
CA ILE A 34 2.27 4.36 -0.42
C ILE A 34 2.84 5.77 -0.58
N VAL A 35 3.98 6.06 0.07
CA VAL A 35 4.62 7.38 0.01
C VAL A 35 5.03 7.72 -1.41
N GLY A 36 4.62 8.88 -1.90
CA GLY A 36 4.92 9.39 -3.23
C GLY A 36 3.76 10.10 -3.89
N LYS A 37 3.93 10.44 -5.16
CA LYS A 37 2.90 11.07 -5.99
C LYS A 37 2.24 10.04 -6.88
N TRP A 38 0.92 10.12 -6.98
CA TRP A 38 0.07 9.17 -7.67
C TRP A 38 -0.88 9.90 -8.60
N LYS A 39 -0.80 9.62 -9.90
CA LYS A 39 -1.71 10.16 -10.91
C LYS A 39 -2.84 9.16 -11.16
N ILE A 40 -4.09 9.61 -11.05
CA ILE A 40 -5.23 8.77 -11.41
C ILE A 40 -5.25 8.52 -12.93
N VAL A 41 -5.47 7.30 -13.33
CA VAL A 41 -5.53 6.89 -14.74
C VAL A 41 -6.83 6.18 -15.10
N GLU A 42 -7.54 5.67 -14.10
CA GLU A 42 -8.79 4.96 -14.31
C GLU A 42 -9.73 5.15 -13.11
N TYR A 43 -10.98 5.40 -13.38
CA TYR A 43 -12.06 5.54 -12.43
C TYR A 43 -13.23 4.69 -12.88
N GLU A 44 -13.67 3.73 -12.07
CA GLU A 44 -14.75 2.77 -12.41
C GLU A 44 -14.59 2.09 -13.78
N GLY A 45 -13.37 1.70 -14.13
CA GLY A 45 -13.05 1.05 -15.41
C GLY A 45 -12.96 2.00 -16.60
N VAL A 46 -13.16 3.32 -16.39
CA VAL A 46 -13.05 4.33 -17.45
C VAL A 46 -11.71 5.04 -17.33
N CYS A 47 -10.95 5.10 -18.42
CA CYS A 47 -9.70 5.85 -18.44
C CYS A 47 -9.96 7.34 -18.27
N VAL A 48 -9.21 7.97 -17.37
CA VAL A 48 -9.30 9.40 -17.08
C VAL A 48 -7.96 10.08 -17.32
N ASN A 49 -8.01 11.30 -17.80
CA ASN A 49 -6.83 12.15 -17.96
C ASN A 49 -6.90 13.32 -16.97
N ALA A 50 -6.60 13.03 -15.72
CA ALA A 50 -6.55 14.04 -14.68
C ALA A 50 -5.15 14.69 -14.63
N LEU A 51 -5.10 15.98 -14.37
CA LEU A 51 -3.86 16.73 -14.17
C LEU A 51 -3.40 16.67 -12.73
N ASP A 52 -4.34 16.49 -11.79
CA ASP A 52 -4.09 16.48 -10.36
C ASP A 52 -3.47 15.17 -9.90
N THR A 53 -2.62 15.25 -8.90
CA THR A 53 -1.93 14.11 -8.30
C THR A 53 -2.25 14.00 -6.82
N LEU A 54 -2.61 12.80 -6.38
CA LEU A 54 -2.68 12.46 -4.97
C LEU A 54 -1.26 12.24 -4.44
N SER A 55 -0.89 12.88 -3.34
CA SER A 55 0.44 12.75 -2.76
C SER A 55 0.37 12.30 -1.31
N PHE A 56 1.22 11.32 -0.95
CA PHE A 56 1.40 10.86 0.42
C PHE A 56 2.83 11.12 0.88
N TYR A 57 2.97 11.70 2.06
CA TYR A 57 4.26 12.07 2.65
C TYR A 57 4.60 11.16 3.85
N LYS A 58 5.88 10.96 4.10
CA LYS A 58 6.36 10.12 5.22
C LYS A 58 5.88 10.58 6.59
N ASN A 59 5.55 11.86 6.74
CA ASN A 59 5.05 12.44 7.98
C ASN A 59 3.56 12.22 8.23
N GLY A 60 2.87 11.42 7.41
CA GLY A 60 1.44 11.14 7.53
C GLY A 60 0.54 12.21 6.91
N LYS A 61 1.11 13.22 6.27
CA LYS A 61 0.34 14.21 5.50
C LYS A 61 0.03 13.71 4.09
N ALA A 62 -1.04 14.23 3.51
CA ALA A 62 -1.42 13.98 2.13
C ALA A 62 -1.88 15.27 1.44
N ASP A 63 -1.75 15.30 0.11
CA ASP A 63 -2.39 16.30 -0.76
C ASP A 63 -3.41 15.58 -1.63
N CYS A 64 -4.63 16.04 -1.61
CA CYS A 64 -5.78 15.45 -2.29
C CYS A 64 -6.50 16.49 -3.18
N PRO A 65 -5.88 16.98 -4.27
CA PRO A 65 -6.55 17.92 -5.18
C PRO A 65 -7.82 17.30 -5.78
N PRO A 66 -8.85 18.10 -6.10
CA PRO A 66 -8.86 19.58 -6.04
C PRO A 66 -9.16 20.16 -4.64
N GLU A 67 -9.41 19.32 -3.63
CA GLU A 67 -9.70 19.80 -2.28
C GLU A 67 -8.50 20.53 -1.69
N THR A 68 -8.77 21.62 -0.99
CA THR A 68 -7.77 22.41 -0.29
C THR A 68 -7.82 22.15 1.21
N GLY A 69 -6.69 22.30 1.88
CA GLY A 69 -6.58 22.12 3.32
C GLY A 69 -5.56 21.06 3.71
N GLU A 70 -5.45 20.84 5.01
CA GLU A 70 -4.53 19.85 5.57
C GLU A 70 -5.19 18.47 5.60
N PHE A 71 -4.67 17.56 4.79
CA PHE A 71 -5.05 16.16 4.83
C PHE A 71 -3.99 15.36 5.60
N THR A 72 -4.46 14.37 6.33
CA THR A 72 -3.62 13.32 6.91
C THR A 72 -4.10 11.96 6.44
N TYR A 73 -3.21 10.98 6.46
CA TYR A 73 -3.57 9.61 6.14
C TYR A 73 -3.02 8.63 7.17
N HIS A 74 -3.72 7.52 7.33
CA HIS A 74 -3.33 6.42 8.20
C HIS A 74 -3.56 5.09 7.49
N LEU A 75 -2.58 4.21 7.57
CA LEU A 75 -2.75 2.80 7.23
C LEU A 75 -3.16 2.07 8.51
N ILE A 76 -4.44 1.72 8.60
CA ILE A 76 -5.01 1.05 9.79
C ILE A 76 -4.64 -0.43 9.79
N LYS A 77 -4.64 -1.02 8.58
CA LYS A 77 -4.22 -2.40 8.29
C LYS A 77 -3.43 -2.39 6.98
N PRO A 78 -2.75 -3.48 6.62
CA PRO A 78 -2.00 -3.55 5.36
C PRO A 78 -2.82 -3.18 4.11
N ASP A 79 -4.14 -3.36 4.16
CA ASP A 79 -5.06 -3.10 3.05
C ASP A 79 -6.11 -2.01 3.35
N SER A 80 -5.96 -1.28 4.45
CA SER A 80 -6.91 -0.25 4.89
C SER A 80 -6.26 1.11 5.01
N LEU A 81 -6.70 2.05 4.19
CA LEU A 81 -6.24 3.44 4.16
C LEU A 81 -7.37 4.36 4.61
N MET A 82 -7.09 5.24 5.56
CA MET A 82 -7.97 6.34 5.94
C MET A 82 -7.33 7.66 5.52
N ILE A 83 -8.09 8.53 4.88
CA ILE A 83 -7.71 9.92 4.59
C ILE A 83 -8.65 10.83 5.35
N TYR A 84 -8.10 11.78 6.08
CA TYR A 84 -8.82 12.66 6.98
C TYR A 84 -8.49 14.13 6.72
N ASN A 85 -9.52 14.97 6.76
CA ASN A 85 -9.41 16.42 6.79
C ASN A 85 -10.38 17.00 7.82
N LYS A 86 -9.89 17.90 8.67
CA LYS A 86 -10.68 18.46 9.79
C LYS A 86 -11.95 19.17 9.35
N GLY A 87 -11.92 19.84 8.18
CA GLY A 87 -13.07 20.59 7.67
C GLY A 87 -14.02 19.77 6.81
N PHE A 88 -13.53 18.72 6.18
CA PHE A 88 -14.27 17.91 5.22
C PHE A 88 -14.83 16.62 5.83
N GLY A 89 -13.96 15.87 6.52
CA GLY A 89 -14.33 14.59 7.09
C GLY A 89 -13.28 13.52 6.88
N GLU A 90 -13.72 12.27 6.86
CA GLU A 90 -12.85 11.11 6.66
C GLU A 90 -13.38 10.17 5.58
N GLN A 91 -12.46 9.57 4.84
CA GLN A 91 -12.73 8.56 3.85
C GLN A 91 -11.92 7.32 4.15
N HIS A 92 -12.56 6.17 4.13
CA HIS A 92 -11.95 4.86 4.34
C HIS A 92 -11.90 4.10 3.02
N PHE A 93 -10.71 3.64 2.67
CA PHE A 93 -10.46 2.89 1.46
C PHE A 93 -9.93 1.49 1.76
N LYS A 94 -10.32 0.53 0.95
CA LYS A 94 -9.60 -0.73 0.84
C LYS A 94 -8.57 -0.62 -0.26
N ILE A 95 -7.32 -0.94 0.05
CA ILE A 95 -6.26 -1.08 -0.94
C ILE A 95 -6.41 -2.45 -1.58
N LEU A 96 -6.68 -2.47 -2.88
CA LEU A 96 -6.81 -3.68 -3.67
C LEU A 96 -5.47 -4.12 -4.26
N LYS A 97 -4.62 -3.16 -4.57
CA LYS A 97 -3.24 -3.37 -5.03
C LYS A 97 -2.38 -2.18 -4.64
N LEU A 98 -1.18 -2.46 -4.18
CA LEU A 98 -0.13 -1.47 -3.96
C LEU A 98 1.22 -2.06 -4.36
N SER A 99 1.89 -1.43 -5.29
CA SER A 99 3.21 -1.79 -5.78
C SER A 99 4.05 -0.52 -5.99
N ASN A 100 5.27 -0.65 -6.50
CA ASN A 100 6.13 0.50 -6.76
C ASN A 100 5.54 1.46 -7.80
N ASP A 101 4.69 0.99 -8.69
CA ASP A 101 4.18 1.72 -9.85
C ASP A 101 2.65 1.86 -9.87
N SER A 102 1.93 1.11 -9.05
CA SER A 102 0.46 1.03 -9.12
C SER A 102 -0.18 1.05 -7.75
N LEU A 103 -1.21 1.90 -7.60
CA LEU A 103 -2.12 1.93 -6.46
C LEU A 103 -3.55 1.76 -6.97
N ILE A 104 -4.24 0.73 -6.51
CA ILE A 104 -5.67 0.52 -6.76
C ILE A 104 -6.38 0.52 -5.42
N LYS A 105 -7.34 1.41 -5.25
CA LYS A 105 -8.11 1.53 -4.02
C LYS A 105 -9.61 1.61 -4.31
N ARG A 106 -10.40 1.19 -3.34
CA ARG A 106 -11.87 1.27 -3.36
C ARG A 106 -12.35 1.97 -2.11
N ILE A 107 -13.20 2.98 -2.26
CA ILE A 107 -13.84 3.63 -1.12
C ILE A 107 -14.80 2.65 -0.43
N ARG A 108 -14.80 2.62 0.89
CA ARG A 108 -15.64 1.73 1.71
C ARG A 108 -16.56 2.49 2.64
N ARG A 109 -16.14 3.66 3.09
CA ARG A 109 -16.90 4.49 4.01
C ARG A 109 -16.50 5.94 3.85
N GLN A 110 -17.46 6.81 3.92
CA GLN A 110 -17.26 8.25 3.89
C GLN A 110 -18.04 8.88 5.03
N ARG A 111 -17.36 9.73 5.80
CA ARG A 111 -18.00 10.55 6.83
C ARG A 111 -17.72 12.00 6.51
N ILE A 112 -18.77 12.74 6.12
CA ILE A 112 -18.71 14.15 5.82
C ILE A 112 -19.30 14.93 7.00
N TYR A 113 -18.46 15.75 7.64
CA TYR A 113 -18.86 16.44 8.87
C TYR A 113 -19.90 17.55 8.64
N ALA A 114 -19.81 18.26 7.51
CA ALA A 114 -20.75 19.34 7.18
C ALA A 114 -22.20 18.86 7.12
N ASP A 115 -22.42 17.65 6.62
CA ASP A 115 -23.76 17.07 6.40
C ASP A 115 -24.14 16.03 7.45
N SER A 116 -23.23 15.75 8.40
CA SER A 116 -23.38 14.66 9.39
C SER A 116 -23.67 13.29 8.75
N ILE A 117 -23.23 13.11 7.50
CA ILE A 117 -23.41 11.88 6.74
C ILE A 117 -22.31 10.92 7.14
N ASP A 118 -22.71 9.74 7.58
CA ASP A 118 -21.81 8.63 7.85
C ASP A 118 -22.37 7.39 7.15
N GLU A 119 -21.90 7.13 5.94
CA GLU A 119 -22.43 6.09 5.08
C GLU A 119 -21.38 5.04 4.71
N PRO A 120 -21.73 3.74 4.74
CA PRO A 120 -20.98 2.74 4.03
C PRO A 120 -21.19 2.96 2.52
N VAL A 121 -20.15 3.24 1.81
CA VAL A 121 -20.17 3.42 0.35
C VAL A 121 -19.74 2.11 -0.31
N ASN A 122 -20.56 1.58 -1.19
CA ASN A 122 -20.15 0.43 -2.01
C ASN A 122 -19.38 0.96 -3.23
N GLY A 123 -18.11 1.19 -2.96
CA GLY A 123 -17.33 2.17 -3.56
C GLY A 123 -16.74 1.94 -4.91
N GLU A 124 -16.56 3.03 -5.46
CA GLU A 124 -15.84 3.30 -6.69
C GLU A 124 -14.39 2.82 -6.59
N ILE A 125 -13.93 2.23 -7.69
CA ILE A 125 -12.54 1.78 -7.82
C ILE A 125 -11.76 2.85 -8.57
N GLU A 126 -10.68 3.26 -7.96
CA GLU A 126 -9.74 4.22 -8.52
C GLU A 126 -8.38 3.55 -8.73
N LYS A 127 -7.81 3.76 -9.90
CA LYS A 127 -6.48 3.24 -10.25
C LYS A 127 -5.53 4.39 -10.55
N TYR A 128 -4.40 4.33 -9.91
CA TYR A 128 -3.33 5.31 -9.98
C TYR A 128 -2.03 4.68 -10.46
N ILE A 129 -1.22 5.48 -11.14
CA ILE A 129 0.18 5.17 -11.43
C ILE A 129 1.08 6.13 -10.67
N ARG A 130 2.26 5.67 -10.31
CA ARG A 130 3.27 6.50 -9.65
C ARG A 130 3.84 7.52 -10.62
N VAL A 131 3.92 8.77 -10.17
CA VAL A 131 4.65 9.82 -10.88
C VAL A 131 6.11 9.76 -10.46
N ILE A 132 7.00 9.45 -11.39
CA ILE A 132 8.44 9.50 -11.19
C ILE A 132 8.86 10.94 -11.47
N THR A 133 9.34 11.64 -10.44
CA THR A 133 10.03 12.92 -10.62
C THR A 133 11.50 12.61 -10.87
N GLU A 134 11.97 12.92 -12.06
CA GLU A 134 13.41 12.93 -12.37
C GLU A 134 14.14 13.98 -11.54
#